data_4d7692154de96596361fcb09ff7ba702
#
_entry.id   4d7692154de96596361fcb09ff7ba702
#
_cell.length_a   1.000
_cell.length_b   1.000
_cell.length_c   1.000
_cell.angle_alpha   90.00
_cell.angle_beta   90.00
_cell.angle_gamma   90.00
#
_symmetry.space_group_name_H-M   'P 1'
#
loop_
_entity.id
_entity.type
_entity.pdbx_description
1 polymer ?
#
loop_
_entity_poly.entity_id
_entity_poly.type
_entity_poly.pdbx_seq_one_letter_code
_entity_poly.pdbx_strand_id
1 'polypeptide(L)'
;MTDELRDQLPDDLNAVDHVGAYDFPDNSRRRIPGVMDAIFAVICVVGWSIADSNDSAIINNGLLFAAVLLAVMSIITISSGWRMTMNESEALVVATRTAGFAVGHASAQQVWRGIRSKPTWRIFCYST
;
A
#
# COMPACT_ATOMS: atom_id res chain seq x y z
N MET A 1 -25.12 -43.43 13.37
CA MET A 1 -25.44 -42.07 13.86
C MET A 1 -24.14 -41.51 14.42
N THR A 2 -23.26 -41.10 13.51
CA THR A 2 -22.07 -40.39 13.85
C THR A 2 -22.44 -38.91 13.94
N ASP A 3 -22.71 -38.49 15.16
CA ASP A 3 -22.78 -37.08 15.49
C ASP A 3 -21.37 -36.56 15.21
N GLU A 4 -21.18 -35.99 14.04
CA GLU A 4 -19.98 -35.19 13.77
C GLU A 4 -20.01 -34.05 14.78
N LEU A 5 -19.27 -34.24 15.86
CA LEU A 5 -18.82 -33.13 16.69
C LEU A 5 -18.08 -32.15 15.75
N ARG A 6 -18.85 -31.37 15.01
CA ARG A 6 -18.32 -30.16 14.41
C ARG A 6 -17.85 -29.33 15.59
N ASP A 7 -16.56 -29.22 15.68
CA ASP A 7 -15.89 -28.31 16.59
C ASP A 7 -16.27 -26.87 16.15
N GLN A 8 -17.51 -26.49 16.49
CA GLN A 8 -18.00 -25.14 16.23
C GLN A 8 -17.43 -24.27 17.33
N LEU A 9 -16.66 -23.27 16.93
CA LEU A 9 -16.24 -22.23 17.85
C LEU A 9 -17.49 -21.66 18.54
N PRO A 10 -17.46 -21.49 19.87
CA PRO A 10 -18.50 -20.76 20.58
C PRO A 10 -18.76 -19.41 19.92
N ASP A 11 -20.02 -18.98 19.84
CA ASP A 11 -20.43 -17.75 19.16
C ASP A 11 -19.70 -16.50 19.69
N ASP A 12 -19.35 -16.49 20.97
CA ASP A 12 -18.58 -15.44 21.62
C ASP A 12 -17.11 -15.39 21.19
N LEU A 13 -16.56 -16.48 20.60
CA LEU A 13 -15.22 -16.55 20.05
C LEU A 13 -15.18 -16.41 18.53
N ASN A 14 -16.34 -16.23 17.88
CA ASN A 14 -16.43 -16.05 16.45
C ASN A 14 -15.97 -14.63 16.06
N ALA A 15 -14.69 -14.46 15.75
CA ALA A 15 -14.10 -13.19 15.38
C ALA A 15 -14.74 -12.55 14.13
N VAL A 16 -15.38 -13.35 13.28
CA VAL A 16 -16.03 -12.87 12.04
C VAL A 16 -17.20 -11.93 12.37
N ASP A 17 -17.94 -12.21 13.43
CA ASP A 17 -19.09 -11.39 13.84
C ASP A 17 -18.66 -10.08 14.54
N HIS A 18 -17.44 -10.04 15.08
CA HIS A 18 -16.93 -8.89 15.85
C HIS A 18 -15.97 -8.00 15.07
N VAL A 19 -15.21 -8.55 14.12
CA VAL A 19 -14.12 -7.85 13.43
C VAL A 19 -14.41 -7.65 11.94
N GLY A 20 -15.40 -8.34 11.38
CA GLY A 20 -15.69 -8.36 9.94
C GLY A 20 -14.62 -9.11 9.13
N ALA A 21 -14.74 -9.05 7.80
CA ALA A 21 -13.76 -9.63 6.90
C ALA A 21 -12.42 -8.89 7.03
N TYR A 22 -11.31 -9.65 7.03
CA TYR A 22 -9.97 -9.06 7.06
C TYR A 22 -9.72 -8.20 5.81
N ASP A 23 -9.38 -6.94 6.02
CA ASP A 23 -9.03 -6.02 4.95
C ASP A 23 -7.49 -5.99 4.80
N PHE A 24 -7.01 -6.43 3.64
CA PHE A 24 -5.57 -6.48 3.37
C PHE A 24 -5.01 -5.07 3.17
N PRO A 25 -3.92 -4.72 3.87
CA PRO A 25 -3.36 -3.37 3.80
C PRO A 25 -2.77 -3.08 2.41
N ASP A 26 -2.90 -1.82 2.02
CA ASP A 26 -2.24 -1.29 0.82
C ASP A 26 -1.31 -0.11 1.17
N ASN A 27 -0.62 0.41 0.16
CA ASN A 27 0.31 1.54 0.33
C ASN A 27 -0.32 2.91 0.00
N SER A 28 -1.65 2.99 -0.15
CA SER A 28 -2.32 4.24 -0.58
C SER A 28 -2.04 5.41 0.36
N ARG A 29 -1.91 5.15 1.65
CA ARG A 29 -1.62 6.17 2.67
C ARG A 29 -0.24 6.81 2.54
N ARG A 30 0.70 6.21 1.79
CA ARG A 30 2.01 6.81 1.49
C ARG A 30 1.91 8.11 0.70
N ARG A 31 0.80 8.36 0.04
CA ARG A 31 0.58 9.63 -0.68
C ARG A 31 0.48 10.82 0.27
N ILE A 32 0.00 10.62 1.50
CA ILE A 32 -0.17 11.72 2.47
C ILE A 32 1.18 12.37 2.82
N PRO A 33 2.20 11.64 3.33
CA PRO A 33 3.50 12.25 3.59
C PRO A 33 4.15 12.80 2.32
N GLY A 34 3.96 12.14 1.16
CA GLY A 34 4.47 12.65 -0.11
C GLY A 34 3.91 14.02 -0.51
N VAL A 35 2.62 14.26 -0.27
CA VAL A 35 2.01 15.59 -0.48
C VAL A 35 2.55 16.60 0.52
N MET A 36 2.76 16.22 1.77
CA MET A 36 3.39 17.10 2.77
C MET A 36 4.80 17.50 2.36
N ASP A 37 5.62 16.56 1.89
CA ASP A 37 6.96 16.84 1.37
C ASP A 37 6.92 17.81 0.18
N ALA A 38 5.93 17.66 -0.73
CA ALA A 38 5.74 18.59 -1.85
C ALA A 38 5.44 20.01 -1.37
N ILE A 39 4.56 20.16 -0.37
CA ILE A 39 4.22 21.46 0.21
C ILE A 39 5.45 22.09 0.85
N PHE A 40 6.22 21.34 1.63
CA PHE A 40 7.45 21.84 2.23
C PHE A 40 8.51 22.19 1.20
N ALA A 41 8.63 21.43 0.10
CA ALA A 41 9.52 21.79 -1.02
C ALA A 41 9.16 23.16 -1.62
N VAL A 42 7.87 23.42 -1.85
CA VAL A 42 7.39 24.71 -2.35
C VAL A 42 7.69 25.84 -1.36
N ILE A 43 7.46 25.63 -0.07
CA ILE A 43 7.77 26.62 0.98
C ILE A 43 9.27 26.93 0.97
N CYS A 44 10.15 25.93 0.83
CA CYS A 44 11.59 26.13 0.74
C CYS A 44 11.99 26.95 -0.49
N VAL A 45 11.40 26.70 -1.65
CA VAL A 45 11.68 27.47 -2.88
C VAL A 45 11.22 28.92 -2.74
N VAL A 46 10.02 29.15 -2.21
CA VAL A 46 9.49 30.48 -1.97
C VAL A 46 10.37 31.23 -0.96
N GLY A 47 10.70 30.58 0.16
CA GLY A 47 11.60 31.17 1.17
C GLY A 47 12.97 31.52 0.61
N TRP A 48 13.55 30.64 -0.20
CA TRP A 48 14.82 30.90 -0.88
C TRP A 48 14.72 32.10 -1.83
N SER A 49 13.68 32.17 -2.67
CA SER A 49 13.51 33.26 -3.63
C SER A 49 13.35 34.65 -2.97
N ILE A 50 12.61 34.71 -1.85
CA ILE A 50 12.44 35.93 -1.08
C ILE A 50 13.76 36.33 -0.41
N ALA A 51 14.49 35.37 0.12
CA ALA A 51 15.76 35.61 0.79
C ALA A 51 16.86 36.03 -0.17
N ASP A 52 16.91 35.43 -1.37
CA ASP A 52 17.87 35.80 -2.41
C ASP A 52 17.67 37.25 -2.88
N SER A 53 16.38 37.66 -3.03
CA SER A 53 16.04 39.04 -3.38
C SER A 53 16.36 40.09 -2.30
N ASN A 54 16.47 39.66 -1.04
CA ASN A 54 16.77 40.55 0.12
C ASN A 54 18.20 40.44 0.66
N ASP A 55 19.08 39.76 -0.03
CA ASP A 55 20.51 39.59 0.33
C ASP A 55 20.70 39.00 1.74
N SER A 56 19.87 38.01 2.11
CA SER A 56 19.87 37.41 3.43
C SER A 56 21.07 36.50 3.65
N ALA A 57 21.90 36.82 4.65
CA ALA A 57 23.04 35.99 5.03
C ALA A 57 22.66 34.65 5.70
N ILE A 58 21.44 34.52 6.21
CA ILE A 58 20.99 33.36 6.99
C ILE A 58 20.40 32.27 6.09
N ILE A 59 19.70 32.65 5.02
CA ILE A 59 19.05 31.75 4.08
C ILE A 59 19.89 31.67 2.80
N ASN A 60 20.52 30.55 2.59
CA ASN A 60 21.44 30.31 1.48
C ASN A 60 20.92 29.19 0.55
N ASN A 61 21.75 28.81 -0.41
CA ASN A 61 21.45 27.72 -1.36
C ASN A 61 21.16 26.36 -0.70
N GLY A 62 21.43 26.19 0.60
CA GLY A 62 21.03 25.02 1.36
C GLY A 62 19.54 24.83 1.41
N LEU A 63 18.75 25.93 1.42
CA LEU A 63 17.29 25.86 1.37
C LEU A 63 16.79 25.36 -0.01
N LEU A 64 17.46 25.77 -1.09
CA LEU A 64 17.17 25.25 -2.43
C LEU A 64 17.52 23.75 -2.53
N PHE A 65 18.66 23.34 -1.96
CA PHE A 65 19.03 21.93 -1.90
C PHE A 65 18.03 21.10 -1.10
N ALA A 66 17.57 21.60 0.04
CA ALA A 66 16.51 20.96 0.83
C ALA A 66 15.20 20.82 0.03
N ALA A 67 14.83 21.85 -0.75
CA ALA A 67 13.66 21.80 -1.62
C ALA A 67 13.77 20.69 -2.67
N VAL A 68 14.92 20.52 -3.29
CA VAL A 68 15.18 19.45 -4.28
C VAL A 68 15.07 18.07 -3.62
N LEU A 69 15.65 17.87 -2.44
CA LEU A 69 15.55 16.61 -1.70
C LEU A 69 14.09 16.28 -1.35
N LEU A 70 13.34 17.24 -0.83
CA LEU A 70 11.93 17.07 -0.49
C LEU A 70 11.09 16.77 -1.73
N ALA A 71 11.36 17.41 -2.86
CA ALA A 71 10.68 17.14 -4.13
C ALA A 71 10.94 15.69 -4.61
N VAL A 72 12.18 15.24 -4.55
CA VAL A 72 12.55 13.86 -4.90
C VAL A 72 11.84 12.84 -3.98
N MET A 73 11.89 13.09 -2.66
CA MET A 73 11.21 12.24 -1.68
C MET A 73 9.69 12.21 -1.92
N SER A 74 9.09 13.34 -2.21
CA SER A 74 7.67 13.46 -2.57
C SER A 74 7.33 12.59 -3.78
N ILE A 75 8.11 12.69 -4.87
CA ILE A 75 7.88 11.90 -6.08
C ILE A 75 7.98 10.39 -5.79
N ILE A 76 9.00 9.96 -5.06
CA ILE A 76 9.18 8.55 -4.68
C ILE A 76 7.99 8.06 -3.84
N THR A 77 7.60 8.84 -2.84
CA THR A 77 6.57 8.47 -1.88
C THR A 77 5.18 8.42 -2.54
N ILE A 78 4.83 9.43 -3.34
CA ILE A 78 3.57 9.46 -4.08
C ILE A 78 3.51 8.33 -5.11
N SER A 79 4.61 8.10 -5.84
CA SER A 79 4.67 7.03 -6.85
C SER A 79 4.64 5.61 -6.26
N SER A 80 4.95 5.49 -4.97
CA SER A 80 4.86 4.23 -4.21
C SER A 80 3.52 4.03 -3.50
N GLY A 81 2.61 4.99 -3.63
CA GLY A 81 1.26 4.93 -3.07
C GLY A 81 0.31 4.14 -3.97
N TRP A 82 0.28 2.82 -3.81
CA TRP A 82 -0.60 1.93 -4.55
C TRP A 82 -1.91 1.69 -3.80
N ARG A 83 -3.03 1.75 -4.53
CA ARG A 83 -4.32 1.32 -4.03
C ARG A 83 -4.60 -0.10 -4.52
N MET A 84 -5.08 -0.97 -3.64
CA MET A 84 -5.56 -2.29 -4.02
C MET A 84 -6.89 -2.13 -4.79
N THR A 85 -6.94 -2.63 -6.02
CA THR A 85 -8.14 -2.59 -6.87
C THR A 85 -8.87 -3.91 -6.93
N MET A 86 -8.24 -4.99 -6.45
CA MET A 86 -8.77 -6.35 -6.47
C MET A 86 -8.68 -6.94 -5.07
N ASN A 87 -9.78 -7.45 -4.57
CA ASN A 87 -9.79 -8.15 -3.29
C ASN A 87 -9.33 -9.61 -3.42
N GLU A 88 -9.16 -10.29 -2.29
CA GLU A 88 -8.71 -11.70 -2.25
C GLU A 88 -9.63 -12.63 -3.04
N SER A 89 -10.94 -12.50 -2.84
CA SER A 89 -11.94 -13.35 -3.49
C SER A 89 -11.92 -13.20 -5.01
N GLU A 90 -11.82 -11.97 -5.50
CA GLU A 90 -11.71 -11.69 -6.93
C GLU A 90 -10.42 -12.25 -7.52
N ALA A 91 -9.30 -12.11 -6.79
CA ALA A 91 -8.02 -12.65 -7.21
C ALA A 91 -8.05 -14.18 -7.31
N LEU A 92 -8.67 -14.86 -6.35
CA LEU A 92 -8.87 -16.32 -6.39
C LEU A 92 -9.74 -16.76 -7.58
N VAL A 93 -10.85 -16.05 -7.84
CA VAL A 93 -11.73 -16.35 -8.99
C VAL A 93 -10.99 -16.18 -10.31
N VAL A 94 -10.25 -15.11 -10.49
CA VAL A 94 -9.46 -14.88 -11.70
C VAL A 94 -8.39 -15.94 -11.88
N ALA A 95 -7.68 -16.30 -10.82
CA ALA A 95 -6.62 -17.29 -10.87
C ALA A 95 -7.16 -18.69 -11.22
N THR A 96 -8.27 -19.11 -10.62
CA THR A 96 -8.90 -20.40 -10.91
C THR A 96 -9.41 -20.51 -12.34
N ARG A 97 -9.94 -19.41 -12.90
CA ARG A 97 -10.37 -19.37 -14.31
C ARG A 97 -9.20 -19.45 -15.31
N THR A 98 -8.03 -18.93 -14.93
CA THR A 98 -6.86 -18.89 -15.80
C THR A 98 -5.90 -20.06 -15.61
N ALA A 99 -6.10 -20.91 -14.60
CA ALA A 99 -5.21 -22.02 -14.27
C ALA A 99 -5.08 -23.08 -15.38
N GLY A 100 -6.10 -23.24 -16.24
CA GLY A 100 -6.08 -24.23 -17.33
C GLY A 100 -6.21 -25.68 -16.90
N PHE A 101 -6.46 -25.94 -15.61
CA PHE A 101 -6.71 -27.28 -15.03
C PHE A 101 -7.78 -27.18 -13.95
N ALA A 102 -8.34 -28.34 -13.55
CA ALA A 102 -9.31 -28.40 -12.46
C ALA A 102 -8.63 -28.09 -11.13
N VAL A 103 -9.04 -26.99 -10.49
CA VAL A 103 -8.49 -26.52 -9.22
C VAL A 103 -9.31 -27.13 -8.08
N GLY A 104 -8.68 -27.99 -7.26
CA GLY A 104 -9.30 -28.55 -6.06
C GLY A 104 -9.16 -27.67 -4.84
N HIS A 105 -8.04 -26.95 -4.75
CA HIS A 105 -7.73 -26.03 -3.66
C HIS A 105 -6.94 -24.85 -4.17
N ALA A 106 -7.22 -23.66 -3.63
CA ALA A 106 -6.44 -22.47 -3.93
C ALA A 106 -6.20 -21.65 -2.66
N SER A 107 -5.03 -21.04 -2.57
CA SER A 107 -4.68 -20.13 -1.48
C SER A 107 -4.11 -18.83 -2.03
N ALA A 108 -4.46 -17.72 -1.37
CA ALA A 108 -4.01 -16.39 -1.72
C ALA A 108 -3.03 -15.85 -0.67
N GLN A 109 -1.99 -15.22 -1.13
CA GLN A 109 -1.02 -14.53 -0.28
C GLN A 109 -0.76 -13.14 -0.84
N GLN A 110 -0.88 -12.11 0.00
CA GLN A 110 -0.44 -10.77 -0.36
C GLN A 110 1.08 -10.67 -0.28
N VAL A 111 1.70 -10.17 -1.33
CA VAL A 111 3.14 -9.93 -1.40
C VAL A 111 3.43 -8.52 -1.91
N TRP A 112 4.55 -7.95 -1.48
CA TRP A 112 5.04 -6.66 -1.95
C TRP A 112 6.05 -6.88 -3.07
N ARG A 113 5.81 -6.27 -4.22
CA ARG A 113 6.64 -6.49 -5.41
C ARG A 113 7.29 -5.20 -5.89
N GLY A 114 8.59 -5.32 -6.21
CA GLY A 114 9.39 -4.24 -6.80
C GLY A 114 9.83 -3.17 -5.79
N ILE A 115 10.67 -2.24 -6.26
CA ILE A 115 11.26 -1.15 -5.46
C ILE A 115 10.17 -0.23 -4.87
N ARG A 116 9.04 -0.09 -5.56
CA ARG A 116 7.90 0.72 -5.12
C ARG A 116 6.94 -0.02 -4.21
N SER A 117 7.26 -1.24 -3.79
CA SER A 117 6.43 -2.07 -2.91
C SER A 117 4.97 -2.15 -3.38
N LYS A 118 4.75 -2.55 -4.63
CA LYS A 118 3.41 -2.73 -5.19
C LYS A 118 2.75 -3.94 -4.53
N PRO A 119 1.57 -3.78 -3.89
CA PRO A 119 0.82 -4.90 -3.34
C PRO A 119 0.32 -5.79 -4.49
N THR A 120 0.60 -7.08 -4.41
CA THR A 120 0.30 -8.05 -5.46
C THR A 120 -0.21 -9.32 -4.82
N TRP A 121 -1.20 -9.96 -5.46
CA TRP A 121 -1.67 -11.27 -5.06
C TRP A 121 -0.79 -12.37 -5.65
N ARG A 122 -0.31 -13.26 -4.80
CA ARG A 122 0.30 -14.53 -5.19
C ARG A 122 -0.70 -15.63 -4.91
N ILE A 123 -1.15 -16.30 -5.95
CA ILE A 123 -2.15 -17.36 -5.82
C ILE A 123 -1.47 -18.71 -6.10
N PHE A 124 -1.70 -19.66 -5.22
CA PHE A 124 -1.30 -21.05 -5.38
C PHE A 124 -2.54 -21.88 -5.69
N CYS A 125 -2.58 -22.48 -6.86
CA CYS A 125 -3.65 -23.38 -7.27
C CYS A 125 -3.13 -24.82 -7.27
N TYR A 126 -3.86 -25.70 -6.62
CA TYR A 126 -3.53 -27.11 -6.53
C TYR A 126 -4.57 -27.92 -7.33
N SER A 127 -4.09 -28.89 -8.13
CA SER A 127 -4.99 -29.79 -8.83
C SER A 127 -5.68 -30.73 -7.87
N THR A 128 -6.83 -31.21 -8.27
CA THR A 128 -7.55 -32.28 -7.57
C THR A 128 -6.82 -33.60 -7.66
#